data_3a047c8a7e4b975b841b3321ca8b62e9
#
_entry.id   3a047c8a7e4b975b841b3321ca8b62e9
#
_cell.length_a   1.000
_cell.length_b   1.000
_cell.length_c   1.000
_cell.angle_alpha   90.00
_cell.angle_beta   90.00
_cell.angle_gamma   90.00
#
_symmetry.space_group_name_H-M   'P 1'
#
loop_
_entity.id
_entity.type
_entity.pdbx_description
1 polymer ?
#
loop_
_entity_poly.entity_id
_entity_poly.type
_entity_poly.pdbx_seq_one_letter_code
_entity_poly.pdbx_strand_id
1 'polypeptide(L)'
;ALPISGDETVVLDFGNIPDKNLYAYKRTPSKLFQLRLSECDLSIGKSVKITFKGEENQAMAGEGFLAISPGSQASGIAVGLESENGNALPINKETDKMSLTAGDTILNFYAFIQGEPDAIANKSIKRGPFSAIATFYLNYD
;
A
#
# COMPACT_ATOMS: atom_id res chain seq x y z
N ALA A 1 2.00 -12.55 -18.18
CA ALA A 1 0.71 -12.35 -17.53
C ALA A 1 -0.22 -11.69 -18.50
N LEU A 2 -1.41 -12.20 -18.56
CA LEU A 2 -2.43 -11.45 -19.25
C LEU A 2 -2.51 -10.11 -18.56
N PRO A 3 -2.40 -9.04 -19.32
CA PRO A 3 -2.59 -7.77 -18.72
C PRO A 3 -3.98 -7.79 -18.10
N ILE A 4 -4.00 -7.59 -16.82
CA ILE A 4 -5.19 -7.08 -16.24
C ILE A 4 -5.31 -5.72 -16.87
N SER A 5 -6.10 -5.65 -17.92
CA SER A 5 -6.22 -4.44 -18.69
C SER A 5 -6.90 -3.40 -17.83
N GLY A 6 -6.18 -2.37 -17.50
CA GLY A 6 -6.72 -1.28 -16.71
C GLY A 6 -6.37 -1.36 -15.24
N ASP A 7 -7.20 -0.74 -14.46
CA ASP A 7 -6.93 -0.50 -13.05
C ASP A 7 -7.62 -1.53 -12.19
N GLU A 8 -6.89 -2.05 -11.23
CA GLU A 8 -7.46 -2.90 -10.19
C GLU A 8 -7.41 -2.17 -8.87
N THR A 9 -8.45 -2.34 -8.06
CA THR A 9 -8.55 -1.70 -6.76
C THR A 9 -8.22 -2.70 -5.66
N VAL A 10 -7.34 -2.31 -4.76
CA VAL A 10 -7.03 -3.08 -3.56
C VAL A 10 -7.64 -2.35 -2.37
N VAL A 11 -8.51 -3.03 -1.64
CA VAL A 11 -9.05 -2.50 -0.39
C VAL A 11 -8.22 -3.07 0.76
N LEU A 12 -7.60 -2.17 1.51
CA LEU A 12 -6.79 -2.53 2.66
C LEU A 12 -7.62 -2.30 3.91
N ASP A 13 -8.06 -3.40 4.54
CA ASP A 13 -8.86 -3.36 5.74
C ASP A 13 -8.01 -3.83 6.92
N PHE A 14 -7.71 -2.91 7.82
CA PHE A 14 -6.89 -3.19 9.00
C PHE A 14 -7.73 -3.43 10.27
N GLY A 15 -9.05 -3.31 10.16
CA GLY A 15 -9.91 -3.38 11.35
C GLY A 15 -9.62 -2.24 12.31
N ASN A 16 -9.47 -2.57 13.58
CA ASN A 16 -9.07 -1.62 14.61
C ASN A 16 -7.59 -1.74 14.88
N ILE A 17 -6.91 -0.61 15.07
CA ILE A 17 -5.49 -0.60 15.41
C ILE A 17 -5.29 -0.23 16.87
N PRO A 18 -4.30 -0.86 17.55
CA PRO A 18 -3.88 -0.41 18.87
C PRO A 18 -3.02 0.85 18.72
N ASP A 19 -3.49 1.96 19.25
CA ASP A 19 -2.76 3.22 19.20
C ASP A 19 -1.46 3.21 20.01
N LYS A 20 -1.34 2.31 20.98
CA LYS A 20 -0.11 2.16 21.75
C LYS A 20 1.12 1.94 20.89
N ASN A 21 1.00 1.10 19.85
CA ASN A 21 2.11 0.84 18.94
C ASN A 21 2.51 2.09 18.17
N LEU A 22 1.53 2.92 17.83
CA LEU A 22 1.78 4.13 17.07
C LEU A 22 2.50 5.17 17.91
N TYR A 23 2.14 5.30 19.18
CA TYR A 23 2.83 6.25 20.08
C TYR A 23 4.24 5.76 20.44
N ALA A 24 4.41 4.45 20.62
CA ALA A 24 5.71 3.90 21.01
C ALA A 24 6.69 3.78 19.84
N TYR A 25 6.20 3.37 18.68
CA TYR A 25 7.07 3.00 17.54
C TYR A 25 6.78 3.81 16.28
N LYS A 26 5.82 4.71 16.29
CA LYS A 26 5.35 5.52 15.16
C LYS A 26 4.62 4.73 14.08
N ARG A 27 4.74 3.40 14.07
CA ARG A 27 4.12 2.54 13.07
C ARG A 27 3.76 1.19 13.65
N THR A 28 2.85 0.49 12.96
CA THR A 28 2.53 -0.90 13.27
C THR A 28 3.48 -1.86 12.54
N PRO A 29 3.54 -3.13 12.96
CA PRO A 29 4.20 -4.14 12.16
C PRO A 29 3.58 -4.25 10.78
N SER A 30 4.38 -4.60 9.79
CA SER A 30 3.92 -4.75 8.40
C SER A 30 3.08 -6.00 8.24
N LYS A 31 2.04 -5.87 7.43
CA LYS A 31 1.12 -6.97 7.11
C LYS A 31 1.24 -7.31 5.64
N LEU A 32 1.41 -8.60 5.34
CA LEU A 32 1.55 -9.08 3.97
C LEU A 32 0.24 -8.93 3.20
N PHE A 33 0.35 -8.45 1.97
CA PHE A 33 -0.71 -8.61 0.98
C PHE A 33 -0.09 -9.01 -0.36
N GLN A 34 -0.87 -9.69 -1.19
CA GLN A 34 -0.35 -10.28 -2.41
C GLN A 34 -1.21 -9.85 -3.61
N LEU A 35 -0.53 -9.63 -4.74
CA LEU A 35 -1.18 -9.49 -6.03
C LEU A 35 -0.88 -10.73 -6.84
N ARG A 36 -1.93 -11.36 -7.36
CA ARG A 36 -1.79 -12.54 -8.20
C ARG A 36 -2.04 -12.18 -9.65
N LEU A 37 -1.02 -12.36 -10.47
CA LEU A 37 -1.10 -12.20 -11.91
C LEU A 37 -1.26 -13.57 -12.53
N SER A 38 -2.44 -13.84 -13.09
CA SER A 38 -2.76 -15.15 -13.64
C SER A 38 -2.40 -15.23 -15.11
N GLU A 39 -2.11 -16.45 -15.57
CA GLU A 39 -1.90 -16.75 -16.98
C GLU A 39 -0.81 -15.88 -17.62
N CYS A 40 0.33 -15.77 -16.95
CA CYS A 40 1.44 -14.99 -17.48
C CYS A 40 1.99 -15.61 -18.76
N ASP A 41 2.07 -14.78 -19.81
CA ASP A 41 2.66 -15.15 -21.10
C ASP A 41 3.93 -14.33 -21.31
N LEU A 42 5.07 -14.99 -21.15
CA LEU A 42 6.36 -14.34 -21.23
C LEU A 42 6.74 -13.85 -22.64
N SER A 43 5.95 -14.21 -23.65
CA SER A 43 6.15 -13.66 -24.98
C SER A 43 5.67 -12.21 -25.08
N ILE A 44 4.77 -11.79 -24.20
CA ILE A 44 4.26 -10.42 -24.16
C ILE A 44 5.15 -9.51 -23.31
N GLY A 45 5.61 -10.02 -22.15
CA GLY A 45 6.50 -9.29 -21.28
C GLY A 45 7.08 -10.20 -20.23
N LYS A 46 8.31 -9.93 -19.81
CA LYS A 46 9.04 -10.74 -18.84
C LYS A 46 9.10 -10.10 -17.47
N SER A 47 8.70 -8.85 -17.38
CA SER A 47 8.70 -8.12 -16.13
C SER A 47 7.52 -7.17 -16.07
N VAL A 48 7.23 -6.70 -14.87
CA VAL A 48 6.16 -5.75 -14.62
C VAL A 48 6.62 -4.70 -13.63
N LYS A 49 6.19 -3.47 -13.86
CA LYS A 49 6.29 -2.39 -12.89
C LYS A 49 4.90 -2.05 -12.42
N ILE A 50 4.76 -1.68 -11.16
CA ILE A 50 3.48 -1.38 -10.55
C ILE A 50 3.46 0.04 -10.03
N THR A 51 2.36 0.74 -10.24
CA THR A 51 2.10 2.02 -9.60
C THR A 51 0.87 1.86 -8.73
N PHE A 52 1.03 2.09 -7.43
CA PHE A 52 -0.11 2.18 -6.53
C PHE A 52 -0.59 3.62 -6.49
N LYS A 53 -1.81 3.85 -6.93
CA LYS A 53 -2.39 5.20 -6.99
C LYS A 53 -3.44 5.38 -5.91
N GLY A 54 -3.48 6.56 -5.33
CA GLY A 54 -4.45 6.91 -4.32
C GLY A 54 -4.22 8.33 -3.85
N GLU A 55 -5.03 8.76 -2.89
CA GLU A 55 -4.84 10.06 -2.26
C GLU A 55 -3.69 10.01 -1.29
N GLU A 56 -2.79 10.95 -1.40
CA GLU A 56 -1.67 11.06 -0.47
C GLU A 56 -2.11 11.71 0.83
N ASN A 57 -1.60 11.20 1.95
CA ASN A 57 -1.81 11.81 3.25
C ASN A 57 -1.13 13.18 3.28
N GLN A 58 -1.89 14.23 3.54
CA GLN A 58 -1.41 15.61 3.47
C GLN A 58 -0.57 16.01 4.67
N ALA A 59 -0.75 15.35 5.80
CA ALA A 59 0.08 15.62 6.99
C ALA A 59 1.52 15.12 6.79
N MET A 60 1.71 14.19 5.85
CA MET A 60 3.02 13.67 5.48
C MET A 60 3.24 13.82 3.98
N ALA A 61 2.87 14.99 3.44
CA ALA A 61 2.98 15.26 2.01
C ALA A 61 4.41 15.07 1.51
N GLY A 62 4.55 14.46 0.34
CA GLY A 62 5.83 14.17 -0.27
C GLY A 62 6.46 12.86 0.15
N GLU A 63 5.94 12.20 1.18
CA GLU A 63 6.50 10.94 1.68
C GLU A 63 5.83 9.71 1.07
N GLY A 64 4.73 9.88 0.34
CA GLY A 64 4.08 8.78 -0.38
C GLY A 64 3.21 7.87 0.47
N PHE A 65 2.68 8.37 1.57
CA PHE A 65 1.72 7.63 2.39
C PHE A 65 0.31 7.77 1.85
N LEU A 66 -0.43 6.69 1.88
CA LEU A 66 -1.82 6.64 1.41
C LEU A 66 -2.75 7.16 2.51
N ALA A 67 -3.63 8.09 2.16
CA ALA A 67 -4.66 8.56 3.07
C ALA A 67 -5.70 7.47 3.32
N ILE A 68 -6.27 7.44 4.52
CA ILE A 68 -7.38 6.54 4.82
C ILE A 68 -8.65 7.05 4.13
N SER A 69 -9.58 6.13 3.88
CA SER A 69 -10.80 6.43 3.15
C SER A 69 -11.69 7.42 3.89
N PRO A 70 -12.38 8.33 3.18
CA PRO A 70 -13.37 9.20 3.80
C PRO A 70 -14.43 8.38 4.53
N GLY A 71 -14.88 8.87 5.67
CA GLY A 71 -15.85 8.16 6.49
C GLY A 71 -15.24 7.16 7.46
N SER A 72 -13.92 6.99 7.45
CA SER A 72 -13.24 6.22 8.49
C SER A 72 -13.45 6.87 9.85
N GLN A 73 -13.62 6.05 10.87
CA GLN A 73 -13.79 6.56 12.24
C GLN A 73 -12.44 6.91 12.87
N ALA A 74 -11.38 6.23 12.46
CA ALA A 74 -10.03 6.55 12.91
C ALA A 74 -9.52 7.82 12.24
N SER A 75 -8.56 8.47 12.87
CA SER A 75 -7.88 9.65 12.31
C SER A 75 -6.48 9.79 12.88
N GLY A 76 -5.65 10.60 12.24
CA GLY A 76 -4.27 10.82 12.65
C GLY A 76 -3.30 9.76 12.16
N ILE A 77 -3.69 8.99 11.15
CA ILE A 77 -2.92 7.87 10.63
C ILE A 77 -2.92 7.85 9.11
N ALA A 78 -1.97 7.12 8.55
CA ALA A 78 -1.87 6.88 7.11
C ALA A 78 -1.36 5.47 6.86
N VAL A 79 -1.46 5.01 5.62
CA VAL A 79 -1.01 3.67 5.23
C VAL A 79 0.29 3.80 4.45
N GLY A 80 1.30 3.07 4.89
CA GLY A 80 2.56 2.92 4.16
C GLY A 80 2.61 1.59 3.44
N LEU A 81 3.27 1.56 2.28
CA LEU A 81 3.46 0.35 1.50
C LEU A 81 4.95 0.05 1.41
N GLU A 82 5.28 -1.22 1.42
CA GLU A 82 6.66 -1.69 1.31
C GLU A 82 6.75 -2.85 0.33
N SER A 83 7.91 -2.97 -0.31
CA SER A 83 8.23 -4.12 -1.14
C SER A 83 8.51 -5.35 -0.28
N GLU A 84 8.65 -6.50 -0.93
CA GLU A 84 9.01 -7.76 -0.28
C GLU A 84 10.31 -7.62 0.54
N ASN A 85 11.23 -6.79 0.09
CA ASN A 85 12.52 -6.56 0.76
C ASN A 85 12.46 -5.49 1.85
N GLY A 86 11.29 -4.93 2.14
CA GLY A 86 11.14 -3.90 3.16
C GLY A 86 11.45 -2.49 2.70
N ASN A 87 11.64 -2.27 1.39
CA ASN A 87 11.87 -0.93 0.86
C ASN A 87 10.56 -0.18 0.72
N ALA A 88 10.58 1.10 1.06
CA ALA A 88 9.39 1.93 0.96
C ALA A 88 8.89 2.03 -0.49
N LEU A 89 7.59 1.91 -0.66
CA LEU A 89 6.93 2.08 -1.96
C LEU A 89 5.97 3.27 -1.86
N PRO A 90 6.44 4.47 -2.25
CA PRO A 90 5.55 5.63 -2.25
C PRO A 90 4.40 5.43 -3.22
N ILE A 91 3.21 5.88 -2.84
CA ILE A 91 2.08 5.87 -3.77
C ILE A 91 2.32 6.86 -4.91
N ASN A 92 1.62 6.65 -6.02
CA ASN A 92 1.70 7.50 -7.22
C ASN A 92 3.10 7.50 -7.86
N LYS A 93 3.89 6.48 -7.59
CA LYS A 93 5.22 6.32 -8.17
C LYS A 93 5.42 4.88 -8.61
N GLU A 94 5.97 4.70 -9.80
CA GLU A 94 6.20 3.36 -10.36
C GLU A 94 7.32 2.64 -9.60
N THR A 95 7.11 1.35 -9.35
CA THR A 95 8.13 0.50 -8.72
C THR A 95 9.20 0.11 -9.71
N ASP A 96 10.28 -0.52 -9.21
CA ASP A 96 11.26 -1.19 -10.05
C ASP A 96 10.62 -2.41 -10.72
N LYS A 97 11.29 -2.92 -11.74
CA LYS A 97 10.85 -4.11 -12.46
C LYS A 97 10.81 -5.32 -11.54
N MET A 98 9.73 -6.09 -11.67
CA MET A 98 9.57 -7.37 -10.98
C MET A 98 9.43 -8.46 -12.03
N SER A 99 10.14 -9.57 -11.83
CA SER A 99 10.15 -10.67 -12.79
C SER A 99 8.84 -11.42 -12.78
N LEU A 100 8.37 -11.78 -13.98
CA LEU A 100 7.20 -12.62 -14.16
C LEU A 100 7.63 -14.06 -14.35
N THR A 101 6.79 -14.99 -13.89
CA THR A 101 6.95 -16.42 -14.18
C THR A 101 5.82 -16.87 -15.08
N ALA A 102 6.07 -17.90 -15.91
CA ALA A 102 5.02 -18.46 -16.74
C ALA A 102 3.90 -19.03 -15.88
N GLY A 103 2.65 -18.86 -16.32
CA GLY A 103 1.48 -19.23 -15.54
C GLY A 103 1.14 -18.13 -14.54
N ASP A 104 1.09 -18.47 -13.27
CA ASP A 104 0.75 -17.49 -12.23
C ASP A 104 2.00 -16.86 -11.61
N THR A 105 1.96 -15.55 -11.45
CA THR A 105 2.99 -14.82 -10.69
C THR A 105 2.34 -14.20 -9.46
N ILE A 106 2.93 -14.45 -8.30
CA ILE A 106 2.48 -13.84 -7.05
C ILE A 106 3.49 -12.80 -6.64
N LEU A 107 3.02 -11.56 -6.48
CA LEU A 107 3.84 -10.44 -6.03
C LEU A 107 3.49 -10.12 -4.59
N ASN A 108 4.49 -10.10 -3.73
CA ASN A 108 4.32 -9.88 -2.30
C ASN A 108 4.64 -8.44 -1.93
N PHE A 109 3.75 -7.85 -1.16
CA PHE A 109 3.91 -6.50 -0.64
C PHE A 109 3.52 -6.47 0.82
N TYR A 110 3.93 -5.43 1.52
CA TYR A 110 3.56 -5.22 2.90
C TYR A 110 2.90 -3.87 3.07
N ALA A 111 1.95 -3.81 3.97
CA ALA A 111 1.29 -2.57 4.35
C ALA A 111 1.38 -2.40 5.87
N PHE A 112 1.52 -1.16 6.30
CA PHE A 112 1.58 -0.83 7.71
C PHE A 112 0.86 0.48 7.94
N ILE A 113 0.57 0.75 9.21
CA ILE A 113 -0.06 2.01 9.62
C ILE A 113 1.01 2.89 10.25
N GLN A 114 1.07 4.12 9.80
CA GLN A 114 1.98 5.14 10.31
C GLN A 114 1.17 6.23 10.98
N GLY A 115 1.56 6.61 12.20
CA GLY A 115 0.94 7.76 12.84
C GLY A 115 1.45 9.05 12.22
N GLU A 116 0.53 10.03 12.06
CA GLU A 116 0.94 11.36 11.62
C GLU A 116 1.78 12.01 12.72
N PRO A 117 2.87 12.71 12.36
CA PRO A 117 3.78 13.26 13.37
C PRO A 117 3.09 14.15 14.42
N ASP A 118 2.21 15.05 13.98
CA ASP A 118 1.51 15.94 14.91
C ASP A 118 0.51 15.17 15.76
N ALA A 119 -0.15 14.16 15.22
CA ALA A 119 -1.08 13.34 15.97
C ALA A 119 -0.37 12.53 17.04
N ILE A 120 0.84 12.04 16.76
CA ILE A 120 1.67 11.37 17.76
C ILE A 120 2.10 12.36 18.85
N ALA A 121 2.61 13.52 18.44
CA ALA A 121 3.10 14.53 19.38
C ALA A 121 1.99 15.04 20.32
N ASN A 122 0.80 15.23 19.78
CA ASN A 122 -0.35 15.76 20.52
C ASN A 122 -1.23 14.66 21.14
N LYS A 123 -0.89 13.39 20.94
CA LYS A 123 -1.68 12.23 21.38
C LYS A 123 -3.13 12.33 20.90
N SER A 124 -3.31 12.76 19.67
CA SER A 124 -4.62 13.01 19.08
C SER A 124 -5.05 11.96 18.06
N ILE A 125 -4.37 10.82 18.00
CA ILE A 125 -4.82 9.71 17.16
C ILE A 125 -6.16 9.22 17.67
N LYS A 126 -7.14 9.20 16.77
CA LYS A 126 -8.47 8.74 17.11
C LYS A 126 -8.60 7.27 16.72
N ARG A 127 -9.08 6.44 17.64
CA ARG A 127 -9.34 5.02 17.43
C ARG A 127 -10.61 4.83 16.62
N GLY A 128 -10.70 3.70 15.97
CA GLY A 128 -11.90 3.28 15.28
C GLY A 128 -11.57 2.47 14.02
N PRO A 129 -12.59 1.83 13.45
CA PRO A 129 -12.39 1.13 12.18
C PRO A 129 -12.07 2.10 11.06
N PHE A 130 -11.24 1.65 10.14
CA PHE A 130 -10.85 2.41 8.97
C PHE A 130 -10.45 1.48 7.84
N SER A 131 -10.44 2.01 6.65
CA SER A 131 -9.95 1.31 5.47
C SER A 131 -9.19 2.29 4.60
N ALA A 132 -8.45 1.76 3.64
CA ALA A 132 -7.79 2.56 2.63
C ALA A 132 -7.92 1.85 1.29
N ILE A 133 -8.05 2.63 0.24
CA ILE A 133 -8.23 2.11 -1.11
C ILE A 133 -7.09 2.61 -1.98
N ALA A 134 -6.38 1.68 -2.60
CA ALA A 134 -5.39 2.00 -3.61
C ALA A 134 -5.78 1.34 -4.91
N THR A 135 -5.57 2.03 -6.01
CA THR A 135 -5.72 1.48 -7.35
C THR A 135 -4.32 1.19 -7.87
N PHE A 136 -4.11 0.01 -8.44
CA PHE A 136 -2.80 -0.28 -9.00
C PHE A 136 -2.85 -0.40 -10.51
N TYR A 137 -1.79 0.08 -11.14
CA TYR A 137 -1.58 -0.01 -12.59
C TYR A 137 -0.38 -0.91 -12.85
N LEU A 138 -0.52 -1.77 -13.86
CA LEU A 138 0.53 -2.68 -14.27
C LEU A 138 1.11 -2.20 -15.59
N ASN A 139 2.43 -2.10 -15.65
CA ASN A 139 3.16 -1.75 -16.86
C ASN A 139 4.10 -2.90 -17.19
N TYR A 140 3.74 -3.69 -18.19
CA TYR A 140 4.53 -4.84 -18.62
C TYR A 140 5.67 -4.42 -19.53
N ASP A 141 6.78 -5.11 -19.40
CA ASP A 141 8.00 -4.76 -20.14
C ASP A 141 8.64 -5.98 -20.82
#